data_8a2e11415e110c849959259d1adeab55
#
_entry.id   8a2e11415e110c849959259d1adeab55
#
_cell.length_a   1.000
_cell.length_b   1.000
_cell.length_c   1.000
_cell.angle_alpha   90.00
_cell.angle_beta   90.00
_cell.angle_gamma   90.00
#
_symmetry.space_group_name_H-M   'P 1'
#
loop_
_entity.id
_entity.type
_entity.pdbx_description
1 polymer ?
#
loop_
_entity_poly.entity_id
_entity_poly.type
_entity_poly.pdbx_seq_one_letter_code
_entity_poly.pdbx_strand_id
1 'polypeptide(L)'
;MSSITTDQGIVHYEVYGRGKPVILLHGWLGSWGLWQETMGYLGRYYRTYAMDFWGFGESGKKRETYAVQDFVSLVNQFMDQLGIMNAPLVGHSMGGTVSLSVAIRYPERVSKVVVVGSPIVGSSLAPLLKMAGYRPSAFMLFNMMGPFRAFMKYYYSRVICSDPRFPAMMDRDLSRTTLESFLLSIASLRRTDLRPMLDQIKVPALGIYGDRDKVVHPKQWQPMQKGINHAQIDRFPLAGHFPMLEEPQNFSERLKAFLDKDYESSVPQAQSSPIPVPSVTLAP
;
A
#
# COMPACT_ATOMS: atom_id res chain seq x y z
N MET A 1 -7.57 -3.33 19.61
CA MET A 1 -7.97 -3.62 18.21
C MET A 1 -8.97 -2.57 17.80
N SER A 2 -8.69 -1.84 16.75
CA SER A 2 -9.59 -0.82 16.22
C SER A 2 -10.24 -1.32 14.93
N SER A 3 -11.50 -0.96 14.72
CA SER A 3 -12.20 -1.29 13.48
C SER A 3 -13.16 -0.18 13.08
N ILE A 4 -13.40 -0.08 11.78
CA ILE A 4 -14.45 0.74 11.19
C ILE A 4 -15.39 -0.13 10.36
N THR A 5 -16.60 0.37 10.14
CA THR A 5 -17.55 -0.24 9.22
C THR A 5 -17.57 0.56 7.93
N THR A 6 -17.35 -0.11 6.82
CA THR A 6 -17.46 0.44 5.46
C THR A 6 -18.71 -0.14 4.79
N ASP A 7 -19.06 0.35 3.59
CA ASP A 7 -20.18 -0.18 2.80
C ASP A 7 -20.08 -1.69 2.51
N GLN A 8 -18.88 -2.25 2.60
CA GLN A 8 -18.59 -3.63 2.20
C GLN A 8 -18.03 -4.49 3.33
N GLY A 9 -18.12 -4.04 4.58
CA GLY A 9 -17.78 -4.82 5.75
C GLY A 9 -16.82 -4.14 6.72
N ILE A 10 -16.47 -4.88 7.76
CA ILE A 10 -15.56 -4.41 8.81
C ILE A 10 -14.12 -4.35 8.29
N VAL A 11 -13.45 -3.26 8.61
CA VAL A 11 -12.01 -3.05 8.35
C VAL A 11 -11.28 -2.92 9.68
N HIS A 12 -10.38 -3.84 9.91
CA HIS A 12 -9.47 -3.80 11.05
C HIS A 12 -8.28 -2.88 10.74
N TYR A 13 -7.82 -2.15 11.75
CA TYR A 13 -6.60 -1.37 11.68
C TYR A 13 -5.96 -1.22 13.05
N GLU A 14 -4.66 -0.96 13.06
CA GLU A 14 -3.94 -0.54 14.25
C GLU A 14 -3.49 0.91 14.11
N VAL A 15 -3.49 1.62 15.24
CA VAL A 15 -3.08 3.01 15.31
C VAL A 15 -2.03 3.19 16.40
N TYR A 16 -0.98 3.95 16.07
CA TYR A 16 0.07 4.26 17.02
C TYR A 16 0.59 5.69 16.86
N GLY A 17 0.89 6.35 17.98
CA GLY A 17 1.41 7.70 17.99
C GLY A 17 0.33 8.79 17.95
N ARG A 18 0.77 10.03 17.77
CA ARG A 18 -0.06 11.25 17.76
C ARG A 18 0.44 12.21 16.67
N GLY A 19 -0.38 13.19 16.29
CA GLY A 19 -0.02 14.23 15.31
C GLY A 19 -0.57 13.97 13.91
N LYS A 20 0.18 14.36 12.88
CA LYS A 20 -0.24 14.23 11.47
C LYS A 20 -0.44 12.76 11.09
N PRO A 21 -1.53 12.41 10.37
CA PRO A 21 -1.79 11.02 9.97
C PRO A 21 -0.78 10.53 8.93
N VAL A 22 -0.43 9.24 8.99
CA VAL A 22 0.27 8.49 7.95
C VAL A 22 -0.44 7.14 7.80
N ILE A 23 -0.83 6.75 6.60
CA ILE A 23 -1.55 5.50 6.31
C ILE A 23 -0.58 4.50 5.70
N LEU A 24 -0.55 3.29 6.29
CA LEU A 24 0.35 2.20 5.91
C LEU A 24 -0.48 1.04 5.33
N LEU A 25 -0.16 0.64 4.09
CA LEU A 25 -0.90 -0.35 3.31
C LEU A 25 -0.02 -1.57 3.04
N HIS A 26 -0.46 -2.74 3.48
CA HIS A 26 0.30 -3.99 3.32
C HIS A 26 0.22 -4.56 1.89
N GLY A 27 1.08 -5.52 1.59
CA GLY A 27 1.09 -6.26 0.33
C GLY A 27 0.12 -7.46 0.31
N TRP A 28 0.10 -8.16 -0.82
CA TRP A 28 -0.64 -9.42 -0.97
C TRP A 28 -0.19 -10.44 0.07
N LEU A 29 -1.13 -11.16 0.68
CA LEU A 29 -0.93 -12.11 1.80
C LEU A 29 -0.31 -11.47 3.06
N GLY A 30 -0.41 -10.16 3.22
CA GLY A 30 0.07 -9.46 4.40
C GLY A 30 -1.07 -8.99 5.31
N SER A 31 -0.68 -8.31 6.36
CA SER A 31 -1.55 -7.63 7.32
C SER A 31 -0.87 -6.38 7.88
N TRP A 32 -1.57 -5.63 8.73
CA TRP A 32 -1.01 -4.49 9.48
C TRP A 32 0.30 -4.83 10.20
N GLY A 33 0.45 -6.11 10.63
CA GLY A 33 1.63 -6.60 11.34
C GLY A 33 2.95 -6.39 10.61
N LEU A 34 2.93 -6.27 9.26
CA LEU A 34 4.09 -5.90 8.46
C LEU A 34 4.71 -4.56 8.92
N TRP A 35 3.88 -3.65 9.40
CA TRP A 35 4.26 -2.29 9.73
C TRP A 35 4.58 -2.06 11.20
N GLN A 36 4.52 -3.08 12.04
CA GLN A 36 4.63 -2.95 13.50
C GLN A 36 5.90 -2.18 13.93
N GLU A 37 7.06 -2.50 13.38
CA GLU A 37 8.32 -1.80 13.72
C GLU A 37 8.34 -0.38 13.15
N THR A 38 7.89 -0.20 11.92
CA THR A 38 7.76 1.11 11.29
C THR A 38 6.81 2.02 12.08
N MET A 39 5.67 1.49 12.55
CA MET A 39 4.74 2.21 13.43
C MET A 39 5.39 2.59 14.76
N GLY A 40 6.15 1.68 15.38
CA GLY A 40 6.90 1.94 16.61
C GLY A 40 7.91 3.07 16.47
N TYR A 41 8.57 3.17 15.31
CA TYR A 41 9.51 4.24 15.02
C TYR A 41 8.78 5.57 14.67
N LEU A 42 7.87 5.54 13.70
CA LEU A 42 7.18 6.73 13.20
C LEU A 42 6.18 7.30 14.21
N GLY A 43 5.59 6.47 15.08
CA GLY A 43 4.61 6.88 16.07
C GLY A 43 5.12 7.89 17.10
N ARG A 44 6.44 8.09 17.18
CA ARG A 44 7.06 9.17 17.94
C ARG A 44 6.85 10.56 17.31
N TYR A 45 6.51 10.61 16.03
CA TYR A 45 6.44 11.84 15.22
C TYR A 45 5.09 12.03 14.52
N TYR A 46 4.40 10.93 14.25
CA TYR A 46 3.17 10.88 13.46
C TYR A 46 2.11 10.02 14.14
N ARG A 47 0.87 10.20 13.74
CA ARG A 47 -0.19 9.23 14.02
C ARG A 47 -0.28 8.24 12.87
N THR A 48 0.28 7.06 13.04
CA THR A 48 0.32 6.02 12.02
C THR A 48 -0.92 5.14 12.09
N TYR A 49 -1.47 4.79 10.92
CA TYR A 49 -2.60 3.89 10.77
C TYR A 49 -2.19 2.77 9.82
N ALA A 50 -2.12 1.54 10.29
CA ALA A 50 -1.89 0.36 9.45
C ALA A 50 -3.19 -0.43 9.35
N MET A 51 -3.77 -0.50 8.14
CA MET A 51 -5.04 -1.16 7.91
C MET A 51 -4.87 -2.52 7.25
N ASP A 52 -5.76 -3.44 7.57
CA ASP A 52 -5.91 -4.71 6.84
C ASP A 52 -6.86 -4.51 5.67
N PHE A 53 -6.44 -4.85 4.47
CA PHE A 53 -7.35 -4.90 3.32
C PHE A 53 -8.43 -5.96 3.53
N TRP A 54 -9.63 -5.75 2.93
CA TRP A 54 -10.65 -6.78 2.93
C TRP A 54 -10.10 -8.12 2.43
N GLY A 55 -10.46 -9.20 3.08
CA GLY A 55 -10.00 -10.56 2.76
C GLY A 55 -8.65 -10.94 3.36
N PHE A 56 -7.99 -10.01 4.05
CA PHE A 56 -6.69 -10.19 4.69
C PHE A 56 -6.74 -9.82 6.17
N GLY A 57 -5.77 -10.33 6.95
CA GLY A 57 -5.63 -10.05 8.36
C GLY A 57 -6.93 -10.30 9.14
N GLU A 58 -7.35 -9.32 9.94
CA GLU A 58 -8.56 -9.34 10.77
C GLU A 58 -9.77 -8.69 10.09
N SER A 59 -9.61 -8.13 8.88
CA SER A 59 -10.70 -7.50 8.13
C SER A 59 -11.70 -8.50 7.57
N GLY A 60 -12.90 -8.01 7.21
CA GLY A 60 -13.99 -8.79 6.65
C GLY A 60 -13.58 -9.57 5.39
N LYS A 61 -14.12 -10.80 5.25
CA LYS A 61 -13.69 -11.77 4.23
C LYS A 61 -14.81 -12.19 3.26
N LYS A 62 -16.00 -11.66 3.42
CA LYS A 62 -17.16 -12.04 2.60
C LYS A 62 -17.39 -10.98 1.52
N ARG A 63 -16.81 -11.20 0.33
CA ARG A 63 -16.96 -10.30 -0.81
C ARG A 63 -16.95 -11.06 -2.13
N GLU A 64 -17.54 -10.43 -3.14
CA GLU A 64 -17.54 -10.94 -4.51
C GLU A 64 -16.27 -10.61 -5.26
N THR A 65 -15.61 -9.49 -4.93
CA THR A 65 -14.39 -9.02 -5.60
C THR A 65 -13.33 -8.54 -4.61
N TYR A 66 -12.07 -8.66 -5.02
CA TYR A 66 -10.89 -8.18 -4.31
C TYR A 66 -9.91 -7.55 -5.32
N ALA A 67 -10.42 -6.72 -6.21
CA ALA A 67 -9.60 -6.07 -7.21
C ALA A 67 -8.82 -4.88 -6.60
N VAL A 68 -7.75 -4.46 -7.27
CA VAL A 68 -6.99 -3.26 -6.87
C VAL A 68 -7.93 -2.06 -6.72
N GLN A 69 -8.93 -1.92 -7.58
CA GLN A 69 -9.90 -0.80 -7.53
C GLN A 69 -10.81 -0.86 -6.29
N ASP A 70 -11.12 -2.05 -5.79
CA ASP A 70 -11.89 -2.20 -4.53
C ASP A 70 -11.06 -1.69 -3.35
N PHE A 71 -9.75 -1.99 -3.33
CA PHE A 71 -8.85 -1.50 -2.29
C PHE A 71 -8.60 0.01 -2.39
N VAL A 72 -8.64 0.59 -3.60
CA VAL A 72 -8.60 2.05 -3.78
C VAL A 72 -9.83 2.71 -3.16
N SER A 73 -11.02 2.16 -3.40
CA SER A 73 -12.28 2.61 -2.78
C SER A 73 -12.23 2.44 -1.26
N LEU A 74 -11.70 1.31 -0.77
CA LEU A 74 -11.53 1.04 0.65
C LEU A 74 -10.68 2.10 1.35
N VAL A 75 -9.53 2.47 0.78
CA VAL A 75 -8.66 3.51 1.36
C VAL A 75 -9.39 4.83 1.47
N ASN A 76 -10.14 5.23 0.44
CA ASN A 76 -10.93 6.46 0.50
C ASN A 76 -12.00 6.40 1.61
N GLN A 77 -12.77 5.31 1.70
CA GLN A 77 -13.78 5.12 2.75
C GLN A 77 -13.14 5.09 4.15
N PHE A 78 -11.97 4.46 4.30
CA PHE A 78 -11.22 4.43 5.54
C PHE A 78 -10.86 5.86 6.00
N MET A 79 -10.38 6.68 5.08
CA MET A 79 -10.08 8.08 5.38
C MET A 79 -11.33 8.88 5.76
N ASP A 80 -12.45 8.65 5.06
CA ASP A 80 -13.72 9.32 5.36
C ASP A 80 -14.22 8.95 6.77
N GLN A 81 -14.24 7.66 7.12
CA GLN A 81 -14.71 7.18 8.42
C GLN A 81 -13.87 7.70 9.60
N LEU A 82 -12.59 8.00 9.37
CA LEU A 82 -11.69 8.54 10.39
C LEU A 82 -11.55 10.07 10.35
N GLY A 83 -12.26 10.75 9.45
CA GLY A 83 -12.15 12.20 9.27
C GLY A 83 -10.78 12.66 8.76
N ILE A 84 -10.03 11.77 8.07
CA ILE A 84 -8.72 12.10 7.51
C ILE A 84 -8.93 12.71 6.12
N MET A 85 -8.82 14.03 6.03
CA MET A 85 -9.01 14.72 4.75
C MET A 85 -7.89 14.44 3.76
N ASN A 86 -6.64 14.42 4.26
CA ASN A 86 -5.44 14.26 3.44
C ASN A 86 -4.33 13.61 4.27
N ALA A 87 -3.60 12.67 3.70
CA ALA A 87 -2.49 11.99 4.38
C ALA A 87 -1.43 11.47 3.40
N PRO A 88 -0.17 11.29 3.86
CA PRO A 88 0.79 10.43 3.18
C PRO A 88 0.29 8.99 3.16
N LEU A 89 0.41 8.33 1.98
CA LEU A 89 0.18 6.90 1.82
C LEU A 89 1.52 6.19 1.65
N VAL A 90 1.77 5.17 2.45
CA VAL A 90 2.95 4.31 2.37
C VAL A 90 2.49 2.89 2.09
N GLY A 91 2.76 2.38 0.91
CA GLY A 91 2.29 1.07 0.49
C GLY A 91 3.41 0.10 0.12
N HIS A 92 3.32 -1.13 0.63
CA HIS A 92 4.21 -2.22 0.27
C HIS A 92 3.59 -3.08 -0.84
N SER A 93 4.36 -3.41 -1.88
CA SER A 93 3.94 -4.34 -2.94
C SER A 93 2.56 -3.97 -3.53
N MET A 94 1.54 -4.81 -3.41
CA MET A 94 0.16 -4.49 -3.80
C MET A 94 -0.35 -3.19 -3.15
N GLY A 95 -0.03 -2.95 -1.87
CA GLY A 95 -0.40 -1.73 -1.18
C GLY A 95 0.20 -0.47 -1.82
N GLY A 96 1.40 -0.57 -2.40
CA GLY A 96 1.99 0.55 -3.14
C GLY A 96 1.32 0.79 -4.50
N THR A 97 0.91 -0.27 -5.20
CA THR A 97 0.07 -0.16 -6.41
C THR A 97 -1.26 0.53 -6.06
N VAL A 98 -1.88 0.15 -4.93
CA VAL A 98 -3.08 0.81 -4.41
C VAL A 98 -2.81 2.27 -4.07
N SER A 99 -1.71 2.59 -3.37
CA SER A 99 -1.34 3.97 -3.00
C SER A 99 -1.20 4.89 -4.22
N LEU A 100 -0.50 4.42 -5.27
CA LEU A 100 -0.40 5.17 -6.53
C LEU A 100 -1.77 5.34 -7.18
N SER A 101 -2.60 4.30 -7.18
CA SER A 101 -3.94 4.35 -7.76
C SER A 101 -4.87 5.31 -6.99
N VAL A 102 -4.73 5.40 -5.66
CA VAL A 102 -5.44 6.42 -4.85
C VAL A 102 -4.96 7.82 -5.21
N ALA A 103 -3.63 8.03 -5.33
CA ALA A 103 -3.06 9.33 -5.70
C ALA A 103 -3.49 9.80 -7.11
N ILE A 104 -3.76 8.85 -8.02
CA ILE A 104 -4.30 9.13 -9.36
C ILE A 104 -5.80 9.47 -9.28
N ARG A 105 -6.58 8.67 -8.55
CA ARG A 105 -8.04 8.76 -8.55
C ARG A 105 -8.58 9.84 -7.60
N TYR A 106 -7.89 10.07 -6.48
CA TYR A 106 -8.25 10.99 -5.42
C TYR A 106 -7.04 11.86 -5.02
N PRO A 107 -6.51 12.68 -5.94
CA PRO A 107 -5.26 13.43 -5.70
C PRO A 107 -5.35 14.37 -4.49
N GLU A 108 -6.53 14.87 -4.15
CA GLU A 108 -6.78 15.73 -2.99
C GLU A 108 -6.63 14.98 -1.66
N ARG A 109 -6.74 13.65 -1.67
CA ARG A 109 -6.65 12.80 -0.47
C ARG A 109 -5.22 12.42 -0.09
N VAL A 110 -4.26 12.64 -0.99
CA VAL A 110 -2.88 12.18 -0.83
C VAL A 110 -1.93 13.37 -0.80
N SER A 111 -1.21 13.55 0.30
CA SER A 111 -0.17 14.59 0.41
C SER A 111 1.19 14.14 -0.08
N LYS A 112 1.52 12.87 0.07
CA LYS A 112 2.73 12.21 -0.41
C LYS A 112 2.43 10.75 -0.71
N VAL A 113 3.12 10.16 -1.66
CA VAL A 113 3.00 8.72 -1.93
C VAL A 113 4.37 8.04 -1.82
N VAL A 114 4.41 6.97 -1.04
CA VAL A 114 5.60 6.12 -0.89
C VAL A 114 5.24 4.70 -1.29
N VAL A 115 6.03 4.11 -2.19
CA VAL A 115 5.87 2.72 -2.60
C VAL A 115 7.10 1.91 -2.26
N VAL A 116 6.91 0.72 -1.72
CA VAL A 116 7.99 -0.16 -1.27
C VAL A 116 7.88 -1.50 -1.99
N GLY A 117 8.85 -1.86 -2.82
CA GLY A 117 8.87 -3.11 -3.59
C GLY A 117 7.64 -3.31 -4.48
N SER A 118 7.01 -2.22 -4.95
CA SER A 118 5.71 -2.29 -5.61
C SER A 118 5.81 -2.52 -7.11
N PRO A 119 4.97 -3.40 -7.69
CA PRO A 119 4.87 -3.53 -9.12
C PRO A 119 4.17 -2.31 -9.73
N ILE A 120 4.87 -1.60 -10.62
CA ILE A 120 4.28 -0.58 -11.49
C ILE A 120 3.53 -1.26 -12.64
N VAL A 121 4.05 -2.41 -13.06
CA VAL A 121 3.43 -3.27 -14.07
C VAL A 121 3.25 -4.65 -13.48
N GLY A 122 2.04 -5.18 -13.45
CA GLY A 122 1.73 -6.49 -12.87
C GLY A 122 2.46 -7.66 -13.55
N SER A 123 2.90 -7.50 -14.80
CA SER A 123 3.75 -8.50 -15.48
C SER A 123 5.15 -8.64 -14.85
N SER A 124 5.56 -7.74 -13.95
CA SER A 124 6.84 -7.81 -13.23
C SER A 124 6.85 -8.79 -12.06
N LEU A 125 5.68 -9.33 -11.67
CA LEU A 125 5.56 -10.33 -10.60
C LEU A 125 6.32 -11.61 -10.95
N ALA A 126 6.88 -12.27 -9.94
CA ALA A 126 7.54 -13.56 -10.09
C ALA A 126 6.60 -14.62 -10.72
N PRO A 127 7.14 -15.61 -11.46
CA PRO A 127 6.32 -16.62 -12.15
C PRO A 127 5.32 -17.35 -11.26
N LEU A 128 5.71 -17.70 -10.03
CA LEU A 128 4.84 -18.35 -9.05
C LEU A 128 3.60 -17.50 -8.73
N LEU A 129 3.78 -16.18 -8.56
CA LEU A 129 2.67 -15.27 -8.28
C LEU A 129 1.77 -15.08 -9.51
N LYS A 130 2.36 -15.09 -10.70
CA LYS A 130 1.56 -15.05 -11.94
C LYS A 130 0.68 -16.29 -12.07
N MET A 131 1.21 -17.47 -11.74
CA MET A 131 0.44 -18.72 -11.74
C MET A 131 -0.69 -18.70 -10.71
N ALA A 132 -0.47 -18.14 -9.52
CA ALA A 132 -1.49 -17.99 -8.49
C ALA A 132 -2.71 -17.15 -8.94
N GLY A 133 -2.56 -16.32 -9.96
CA GLY A 133 -3.64 -15.53 -10.56
C GLY A 133 -4.54 -16.27 -11.56
N TYR A 134 -4.34 -17.57 -11.80
CA TYR A 134 -5.20 -18.40 -12.65
C TYR A 134 -6.06 -19.34 -11.80
N ARG A 135 -7.37 -19.43 -12.09
CA ARG A 135 -8.32 -20.23 -11.31
C ARG A 135 -7.89 -21.70 -11.10
N PRO A 136 -7.49 -22.47 -12.12
CA PRO A 136 -7.11 -23.88 -11.92
C PRO A 136 -5.90 -24.03 -11.00
N SER A 137 -4.85 -23.25 -11.20
CA SER A 137 -3.63 -23.32 -10.39
C SER A 137 -3.86 -22.78 -8.97
N ALA A 138 -4.66 -21.73 -8.80
CA ALA A 138 -5.02 -21.22 -7.49
C ALA A 138 -5.84 -22.22 -6.69
N PHE A 139 -6.84 -22.86 -7.34
CA PHE A 139 -7.63 -23.92 -6.73
C PHE A 139 -6.78 -25.12 -6.29
N MET A 140 -5.85 -25.55 -7.13
CA MET A 140 -4.88 -26.60 -6.79
C MET A 140 -4.01 -26.19 -5.60
N LEU A 141 -3.41 -25.00 -5.63
CA LEU A 141 -2.56 -24.49 -4.54
C LEU A 141 -3.35 -24.37 -3.23
N PHE A 142 -4.61 -23.94 -3.31
CA PHE A 142 -5.45 -23.77 -2.12
C PHE A 142 -5.92 -25.10 -1.53
N ASN A 143 -6.26 -26.09 -2.35
CA ASN A 143 -6.60 -27.45 -1.87
C ASN A 143 -5.38 -28.20 -1.31
N MET A 144 -4.18 -27.84 -1.73
CA MET A 144 -2.92 -28.32 -1.16
C MET A 144 -2.42 -27.42 -0.01
N MET A 145 -3.35 -26.78 0.73
CA MET A 145 -2.99 -25.76 1.72
C MET A 145 -1.98 -26.20 2.75
N GLY A 146 -2.05 -27.44 3.26
CA GLY A 146 -1.09 -27.96 4.23
C GLY A 146 0.34 -27.98 3.67
N PRO A 147 0.61 -28.72 2.60
CA PRO A 147 1.92 -28.73 1.92
C PRO A 147 2.34 -27.35 1.39
N PHE A 148 1.41 -26.58 0.84
CA PHE A 148 1.68 -25.22 0.34
C PHE A 148 2.09 -24.26 1.46
N ARG A 149 1.39 -24.26 2.59
CA ARG A 149 1.77 -23.48 3.78
C ARG A 149 3.13 -23.88 4.32
N ALA A 150 3.41 -25.18 4.38
CA ALA A 150 4.72 -25.66 4.79
C ALA A 150 5.84 -25.18 3.84
N PHE A 151 5.61 -25.29 2.52
CA PHE A 151 6.54 -24.75 1.53
C PHE A 151 6.74 -23.23 1.68
N MET A 152 5.66 -22.45 1.79
CA MET A 152 5.72 -21.01 1.98
C MET A 152 6.44 -20.63 3.27
N LYS A 153 6.15 -21.32 4.39
CA LYS A 153 6.73 -21.05 5.70
C LYS A 153 8.20 -21.44 5.78
N TYR A 154 8.54 -22.65 5.37
CA TYR A 154 9.87 -23.25 5.66
C TYR A 154 10.90 -23.02 4.55
N TYR A 155 10.45 -22.78 3.33
CA TYR A 155 11.35 -22.61 2.21
C TYR A 155 11.20 -21.21 1.58
N TYR A 156 10.02 -20.90 1.01
CA TYR A 156 9.84 -19.70 0.19
C TYR A 156 10.03 -18.41 0.99
N SER A 157 9.53 -18.37 2.23
CA SER A 157 9.70 -17.19 3.10
C SER A 157 11.17 -16.82 3.33
N ARG A 158 12.04 -17.82 3.52
CA ARG A 158 13.48 -17.59 3.71
C ARG A 158 14.20 -17.14 2.45
N VAL A 159 13.62 -17.42 1.29
CA VAL A 159 14.17 -16.98 -0.01
C VAL A 159 13.83 -15.54 -0.31
N ILE A 160 12.67 -15.06 0.17
CA ILE A 160 12.15 -13.72 -0.17
C ILE A 160 12.39 -12.68 0.92
N CYS A 161 12.69 -13.10 2.15
CA CYS A 161 12.97 -12.20 3.26
C CYS A 161 13.98 -12.85 4.22
N SER A 162 15.00 -12.11 4.62
CA SER A 162 16.04 -12.58 5.53
C SER A 162 15.67 -12.45 7.02
N ASP A 163 14.60 -11.74 7.36
CA ASP A 163 14.16 -11.58 8.75
C ASP A 163 13.67 -12.93 9.32
N PRO A 164 14.22 -13.40 10.47
CA PRO A 164 13.86 -14.67 11.06
C PRO A 164 12.41 -14.76 11.55
N ARG A 165 11.73 -13.63 11.75
CA ARG A 165 10.32 -13.56 12.17
C ARG A 165 9.35 -13.73 11.01
N PHE A 166 9.81 -13.47 9.79
CA PHE A 166 8.97 -13.45 8.60
C PHE A 166 8.24 -14.77 8.32
N PRO A 167 8.85 -15.97 8.49
CA PRO A 167 8.12 -17.23 8.30
C PRO A 167 6.89 -17.41 9.20
N ALA A 168 6.99 -16.97 10.45
CA ALA A 168 5.85 -17.03 11.38
C ALA A 168 4.77 -16.00 11.04
N MET A 169 5.18 -14.80 10.63
CA MET A 169 4.27 -13.75 10.17
C MET A 169 3.51 -14.20 8.91
N MET A 170 4.20 -14.75 7.93
CA MET A 170 3.59 -15.26 6.71
C MET A 170 2.61 -16.43 6.99
N ASP A 171 2.95 -17.37 7.86
CA ASP A 171 2.07 -18.48 8.23
C ASP A 171 0.78 -17.98 8.89
N ARG A 172 0.89 -17.00 9.79
CA ARG A 172 -0.26 -16.36 10.43
C ARG A 172 -1.15 -15.68 9.39
N ASP A 173 -0.58 -14.84 8.53
CA ASP A 173 -1.34 -14.03 7.58
C ASP A 173 -1.97 -14.89 6.49
N LEU A 174 -1.27 -15.92 6.01
CA LEU A 174 -1.80 -16.90 5.06
C LEU A 174 -2.98 -17.70 5.67
N SER A 175 -2.93 -18.04 6.98
CA SER A 175 -4.03 -18.74 7.65
C SER A 175 -5.33 -17.92 7.74
N ARG A 176 -5.23 -16.62 7.56
CA ARG A 176 -6.36 -15.66 7.60
C ARG A 176 -6.86 -15.25 6.23
N THR A 177 -6.31 -15.82 5.18
CA THR A 177 -6.65 -15.50 3.78
C THR A 177 -7.67 -16.51 3.25
N THR A 178 -8.68 -16.07 2.48
CA THR A 178 -9.62 -16.95 1.76
C THR A 178 -9.12 -17.23 0.35
N LEU A 179 -9.68 -18.28 -0.30
CA LEU A 179 -9.38 -18.59 -1.70
C LEU A 179 -9.71 -17.41 -2.62
N GLU A 180 -10.85 -16.77 -2.36
CA GLU A 180 -11.34 -15.64 -3.16
C GLU A 180 -10.40 -14.45 -3.04
N SER A 181 -10.03 -14.05 -1.81
CA SER A 181 -9.10 -12.94 -1.59
C SER A 181 -7.71 -13.25 -2.14
N PHE A 182 -7.24 -14.50 -1.98
CA PHE A 182 -5.98 -14.98 -2.54
C PHE A 182 -5.95 -14.83 -4.07
N LEU A 183 -6.97 -15.43 -4.74
CA LEU A 183 -7.02 -15.52 -6.20
C LEU A 183 -7.33 -14.17 -6.85
N LEU A 184 -8.41 -13.49 -6.39
CA LEU A 184 -8.95 -12.35 -7.12
C LEU A 184 -8.05 -11.13 -7.00
N SER A 185 -7.40 -10.93 -5.84
CA SER A 185 -6.47 -9.82 -5.64
C SER A 185 -5.22 -9.97 -6.50
N ILE A 186 -4.57 -11.14 -6.51
CA ILE A 186 -3.37 -11.35 -7.32
C ILE A 186 -3.68 -11.38 -8.82
N ALA A 187 -4.86 -11.88 -9.22
CA ALA A 187 -5.31 -11.85 -10.61
C ALA A 187 -5.56 -10.42 -11.10
N SER A 188 -6.08 -9.55 -10.23
CA SER A 188 -6.23 -8.11 -10.52
C SER A 188 -4.87 -7.42 -10.60
N LEU A 189 -4.02 -7.60 -9.58
CA LEU A 189 -2.68 -7.00 -9.52
C LEU A 189 -1.86 -7.37 -10.77
N ARG A 190 -1.88 -8.63 -11.18
CA ARG A 190 -1.17 -9.11 -12.37
C ARG A 190 -1.57 -8.39 -13.66
N ARG A 191 -2.81 -7.93 -13.76
CA ARG A 191 -3.35 -7.22 -14.94
C ARG A 191 -3.20 -5.71 -14.85
N THR A 192 -2.78 -5.19 -13.70
CA THR A 192 -2.61 -3.76 -13.50
C THR A 192 -1.36 -3.26 -14.21
N ASP A 193 -1.51 -2.17 -14.95
CA ASP A 193 -0.41 -1.41 -15.55
C ASP A 193 -0.63 0.08 -15.27
N LEU A 194 0.20 0.66 -14.43
CA LEU A 194 0.07 2.06 -14.03
C LEU A 194 0.85 3.03 -14.93
N ARG A 195 1.71 2.53 -15.81
CA ARG A 195 2.57 3.38 -16.66
C ARG A 195 1.84 4.50 -17.40
N PRO A 196 0.65 4.23 -18.01
CA PRO A 196 -0.06 5.29 -18.77
C PRO A 196 -0.63 6.42 -17.92
N MET A 197 -0.64 6.27 -16.58
CA MET A 197 -1.31 7.20 -15.66
C MET A 197 -0.35 7.83 -14.63
N LEU A 198 0.93 7.43 -14.62
CA LEU A 198 1.88 7.90 -13.61
C LEU A 198 2.15 9.40 -13.68
N ASP A 199 2.03 10.01 -14.86
CA ASP A 199 2.19 11.45 -15.08
C ASP A 199 1.08 12.29 -14.41
N GLN A 200 -0.04 11.66 -14.03
CA GLN A 200 -1.12 12.30 -13.26
C GLN A 200 -0.75 12.51 -11.78
N ILE A 201 0.27 11.82 -11.27
CA ILE A 201 0.72 11.97 -9.89
C ILE A 201 1.53 13.27 -9.76
N LYS A 202 0.96 14.23 -9.04
CA LYS A 202 1.58 15.56 -8.81
C LYS A 202 2.15 15.71 -7.41
N VAL A 203 1.75 14.85 -6.48
CA VAL A 203 2.26 14.88 -5.11
C VAL A 203 3.68 14.29 -5.04
N PRO A 204 4.49 14.71 -4.04
CA PRO A 204 5.81 14.12 -3.82
C PRO A 204 5.73 12.60 -3.76
N ALA A 205 6.62 11.95 -4.49
CA ALA A 205 6.64 10.49 -4.65
C ALA A 205 8.01 9.90 -4.29
N LEU A 206 8.01 8.82 -3.51
CA LEU A 206 9.21 8.05 -3.17
C LEU A 206 9.01 6.58 -3.54
N GLY A 207 9.96 6.02 -4.28
CA GLY A 207 10.06 4.59 -4.53
C GLY A 207 11.21 3.97 -3.73
N ILE A 208 10.92 3.01 -2.88
CA ILE A 208 11.91 2.22 -2.13
C ILE A 208 11.96 0.82 -2.72
N TYR A 209 13.12 0.39 -3.20
CA TYR A 209 13.28 -0.90 -3.88
C TYR A 209 14.51 -1.65 -3.41
N GLY A 210 14.33 -2.92 -3.02
CA GLY A 210 15.43 -3.83 -2.74
C GLY A 210 16.02 -4.41 -4.02
N ASP A 211 17.35 -4.40 -4.15
CA ASP A 211 18.03 -4.91 -5.35
C ASP A 211 17.98 -6.44 -5.44
N ARG A 212 17.71 -7.13 -4.32
CA ARG A 212 17.60 -8.58 -4.23
C ARG A 212 16.16 -9.09 -4.26
N ASP A 213 15.20 -8.26 -4.64
CA ASP A 213 13.78 -8.60 -4.70
C ASP A 213 13.53 -9.77 -5.68
N LYS A 214 12.98 -10.88 -5.15
CA LYS A 214 12.62 -12.10 -5.89
C LYS A 214 11.11 -12.26 -6.09
N VAL A 215 10.32 -11.31 -5.61
CA VAL A 215 8.85 -11.30 -5.68
C VAL A 215 8.38 -10.39 -6.80
N VAL A 216 8.93 -9.19 -6.85
CA VAL A 216 8.72 -8.18 -7.88
C VAL A 216 10.05 -7.87 -8.55
N HIS A 217 10.05 -7.74 -9.88
CA HIS A 217 11.30 -7.46 -10.60
C HIS A 217 11.95 -6.17 -10.05
N PRO A 218 13.21 -6.22 -9.56
CA PRO A 218 13.81 -5.12 -8.79
C PRO A 218 13.93 -3.80 -9.56
N LYS A 219 13.91 -3.82 -10.90
CA LYS A 219 13.97 -2.61 -11.74
C LYS A 219 12.61 -1.90 -11.93
N GLN A 220 11.60 -2.19 -11.10
CA GLN A 220 10.32 -1.46 -11.17
C GLN A 220 10.42 0.02 -10.79
N TRP A 221 11.51 0.43 -10.17
CA TRP A 221 11.82 1.85 -9.99
C TRP A 221 11.98 2.61 -11.31
N GLN A 222 12.43 1.95 -12.40
CA GLN A 222 12.65 2.61 -13.70
C GLN A 222 11.35 3.15 -14.32
N PRO A 223 10.28 2.34 -14.51
CA PRO A 223 9.01 2.87 -15.00
C PRO A 223 8.39 3.91 -14.05
N MET A 224 8.58 3.79 -12.73
CA MET A 224 8.14 4.81 -11.79
C MET A 224 8.86 6.15 -12.01
N GLN A 225 10.18 6.14 -12.07
CA GLN A 225 11.00 7.35 -12.29
C GLN A 225 10.72 7.98 -13.65
N LYS A 226 10.50 7.15 -14.68
CA LYS A 226 10.15 7.64 -16.03
C LYS A 226 8.77 8.29 -16.08
N GLY A 227 7.79 7.75 -15.33
CA GLY A 227 6.41 8.23 -15.36
C GLY A 227 6.14 9.37 -14.38
N ILE A 228 6.89 9.46 -13.27
CA ILE A 228 6.78 10.51 -12.26
C ILE A 228 8.11 11.25 -12.21
N ASN A 229 8.26 12.31 -12.99
CA ASN A 229 9.54 13.01 -13.20
C ASN A 229 10.19 13.53 -11.90
N HIS A 230 9.41 13.81 -10.87
CA HIS A 230 9.89 14.29 -9.57
C HIS A 230 9.99 13.17 -8.52
N ALA A 231 9.78 11.91 -8.90
CA ALA A 231 9.92 10.78 -7.97
C ALA A 231 11.38 10.64 -7.49
N GLN A 232 11.53 10.51 -6.17
CA GLN A 232 12.77 10.08 -5.55
C GLN A 232 12.82 8.56 -5.55
N ILE A 233 14.01 8.00 -5.77
CA ILE A 233 14.23 6.55 -5.76
C ILE A 233 15.32 6.22 -4.75
N ASP A 234 14.95 5.45 -3.74
CA ASP A 234 15.86 4.89 -2.76
C ASP A 234 16.04 3.40 -3.03
N ARG A 235 17.28 2.99 -3.30
CA ARG A 235 17.63 1.58 -3.50
C ARG A 235 18.27 1.02 -2.25
N PHE A 236 17.91 -0.23 -1.92
CA PHE A 236 18.44 -1.00 -0.81
C PHE A 236 19.21 -2.20 -1.38
N PRO A 237 20.55 -2.07 -1.55
CA PRO A 237 21.36 -3.07 -2.26
C PRO A 237 21.37 -4.45 -1.59
N LEU A 238 21.18 -4.51 -0.28
CA LEU A 238 21.22 -5.75 0.50
C LEU A 238 19.84 -6.34 0.76
N ALA A 239 18.77 -5.53 0.69
CA ALA A 239 17.41 -5.96 0.94
C ALA A 239 16.75 -6.64 -0.28
N GLY A 240 15.81 -7.54 0.01
CA GLY A 240 14.89 -8.16 -0.93
C GLY A 240 13.56 -7.39 -1.03
N HIS A 241 12.46 -8.14 -0.97
CA HIS A 241 11.10 -7.59 -1.11
C HIS A 241 10.61 -6.79 0.11
N PHE A 242 11.26 -6.96 1.27
CA PHE A 242 10.82 -6.42 2.55
C PHE A 242 11.87 -5.53 3.23
N PRO A 243 12.29 -4.40 2.63
CA PRO A 243 13.30 -3.51 3.22
C PRO A 243 12.95 -3.07 4.65
N MET A 244 11.64 -2.90 4.97
CA MET A 244 11.16 -2.53 6.30
C MET A 244 11.41 -3.58 7.38
N LEU A 245 11.63 -4.85 7.00
CA LEU A 245 11.97 -5.95 7.91
C LEU A 245 13.46 -6.27 7.88
N GLU A 246 14.09 -6.18 6.72
CA GLU A 246 15.48 -6.58 6.48
C GLU A 246 16.49 -5.50 6.91
N GLU A 247 16.11 -4.23 6.80
CA GLU A 247 16.91 -3.06 7.21
C GLU A 247 16.02 -2.04 7.96
N PRO A 248 15.37 -2.40 9.08
CA PRO A 248 14.25 -1.65 9.66
C PRO A 248 14.64 -0.23 10.09
N GLN A 249 15.83 -0.03 10.63
CA GLN A 249 16.28 1.29 11.05
C GLN A 249 16.56 2.19 9.84
N ASN A 250 17.37 1.74 8.89
CA ASN A 250 17.71 2.47 7.66
C ASN A 250 16.42 2.81 6.87
N PHE A 251 15.49 1.85 6.77
CA PHE A 251 14.19 2.06 6.14
C PHE A 251 13.38 3.16 6.83
N SER A 252 13.24 3.06 8.16
CA SER A 252 12.41 4.00 8.93
C SER A 252 12.98 5.41 8.93
N GLU A 253 14.31 5.56 8.98
CA GLU A 253 14.99 6.86 8.91
C GLU A 253 14.80 7.53 7.54
N ARG A 254 14.96 6.78 6.44
CA ARG A 254 14.74 7.30 5.08
C ARG A 254 13.29 7.67 4.83
N LEU A 255 12.37 6.81 5.27
CA LEU A 255 10.94 7.08 5.19
C LEU A 255 10.58 8.36 5.96
N LYS A 256 11.06 8.49 7.20
CA LYS A 256 10.85 9.70 8.01
C LYS A 256 11.43 10.93 7.33
N ALA A 257 12.67 10.86 6.85
CA ALA A 257 13.33 11.99 6.16
C ALA A 257 12.52 12.46 4.94
N PHE A 258 11.88 11.55 4.20
CA PHE A 258 10.98 11.93 3.11
C PHE A 258 9.67 12.53 3.62
N LEU A 259 9.08 11.96 4.68
CA LEU A 259 7.83 12.47 5.25
C LEU A 259 7.99 13.87 5.86
N ASP A 260 9.14 14.18 6.45
CA ASP A 260 9.44 15.48 7.08
C ASP A 260 9.66 16.61 6.08
N LYS A 261 10.10 16.31 4.85
CA LYS A 261 10.36 17.36 3.87
C LYS A 261 9.08 18.15 3.57
N ASP A 262 9.13 19.47 3.78
CA ASP A 262 8.11 20.38 3.27
C ASP A 262 8.33 20.55 1.77
N TYR A 263 7.38 20.06 0.99
CA TYR A 263 7.33 20.34 -0.43
C TYR A 263 6.41 21.54 -0.62
N GLU A 264 6.92 22.63 -1.18
CA GLU A 264 6.06 23.74 -1.61
C GLU A 264 4.99 23.17 -2.54
N SER A 265 3.72 23.39 -2.18
CA SER A 265 2.60 22.90 -2.95
C SER A 265 2.62 23.59 -4.32
N SER A 266 3.03 22.86 -5.35
CA SER A 266 2.95 23.30 -6.75
C SER A 266 1.51 23.29 -7.29
N VAL A 267 0.52 23.16 -6.43
CA VAL A 267 -0.88 23.35 -6.77
C VAL A 267 -1.16 24.86 -6.68
N PRO A 268 -1.50 25.54 -7.78
CA PRO A 268 -1.95 26.92 -7.72
C PRO A 268 -3.17 26.97 -6.79
N GLN A 269 -3.06 27.71 -5.70
CA GLN A 269 -4.24 28.04 -4.90
C GLN A 269 -5.24 28.71 -5.85
N ALA A 270 -6.40 28.07 -6.05
CA ALA A 270 -7.50 28.72 -6.73
C ALA A 270 -7.75 30.04 -6.00
N GLN A 271 -7.45 31.17 -6.67
CA GLN A 271 -7.76 32.47 -6.14
C GLN A 271 -9.28 32.52 -5.92
N SER A 272 -9.67 32.45 -4.65
CA SER A 272 -11.04 32.73 -4.26
C SER A 272 -11.29 34.21 -4.54
N SER A 273 -11.78 34.51 -5.73
CA SER A 273 -12.34 35.83 -6.02
C SER A 273 -13.51 36.04 -5.04
N PRO A 274 -13.54 37.15 -4.28
CA PRO A 274 -14.65 37.41 -3.39
C PRO A 274 -15.93 37.55 -4.24
N ILE A 275 -16.95 36.77 -3.90
CA ILE A 275 -18.29 36.90 -4.49
C ILE A 275 -18.80 38.30 -4.13
N PRO A 276 -19.16 39.16 -5.13
CA PRO A 276 -19.69 40.46 -4.85
C PRO A 276 -21.04 40.31 -4.14
N VAL A 277 -21.15 40.86 -2.93
CA VAL A 277 -22.42 40.96 -2.21
C VAL A 277 -23.30 41.95 -2.92
N PRO A 278 -24.51 41.57 -3.36
CA PRO A 278 -25.42 42.55 -3.95
C PRO A 278 -25.87 43.57 -2.91
N SER A 279 -25.62 44.85 -3.16
CA SER A 279 -26.11 45.96 -2.34
C SER A 279 -27.63 46.02 -2.45
N VAL A 280 -28.33 45.73 -1.35
CA VAL A 280 -29.77 45.99 -1.23
C VAL A 280 -29.95 47.48 -0.98
N THR A 281 -30.38 48.19 -1.99
CA THR A 281 -30.85 49.58 -1.87
C THR A 281 -32.28 49.53 -1.33
N LEU A 282 -32.47 49.95 -0.09
CA LEU A 282 -33.80 50.24 0.43
C LEU A 282 -34.19 51.59 -0.16
N ALA A 283 -35.24 51.59 -0.97
CA ALA A 283 -35.91 52.83 -1.44
C ALA A 283 -36.82 53.39 -0.34
N PRO A 284 -37.05 54.70 -0.31
CA PRO A 284 -37.78 55.43 0.74
C PRO A 284 -39.27 55.09 0.82
#